data_bbd1d2821f69f1bbdbfbaa25a6cee2e9
#
_entry.id   bbd1d2821f69f1bbdbfbaa25a6cee2e9
#
_cell.length_a   1.000
_cell.length_b   1.000
_cell.length_c   1.000
_cell.angle_alpha   90.00
_cell.angle_beta   90.00
_cell.angle_gamma   90.00
#
_symmetry.space_group_name_H-M   'P 1'
#
loop_
_entity.id
_entity.type
_entity.pdbx_description
1 polymer ?
#
loop_
_entity_poly.entity_id
_entity_poly.type
_entity_poly.pdbx_seq_one_letter_code
_entity_poly.pdbx_strand_id
1 'polypeptide(L)'
;MAKTKIQFEFPLHCLPEILFEYIATAEGLAEWFADEVTEKGDDFYFSWNGGPKEKATLTRYKVEQSVRFRWEEDEGTKYFFELNIVIDEITNDLSLNITDFCEAGDEEETQQYWENLIENLKIKLGAA
;
A
#
# COMPACT_ATOMS: atom_id res chain seq x y z
N MET A 1 6.48 20.20 -8.90
CA MET A 1 7.46 19.46 -9.69
C MET A 1 6.91 18.10 -10.04
N ALA A 2 7.29 17.56 -11.19
CA ALA A 2 6.79 16.26 -11.61
C ALA A 2 7.49 15.15 -10.82
N LYS A 3 6.69 14.17 -10.40
CA LYS A 3 7.21 12.99 -9.72
C LYS A 3 7.37 11.84 -10.72
N THR A 4 8.26 10.92 -10.40
CA THR A 4 8.53 9.72 -11.19
C THR A 4 7.65 8.58 -10.68
N LYS A 5 7.02 7.87 -11.60
CA LYS A 5 6.24 6.67 -11.27
C LYS A 5 7.18 5.50 -11.07
N ILE A 6 7.00 4.78 -9.98
CA ILE A 6 7.78 3.59 -9.65
C ILE A 6 6.84 2.43 -9.35
N GLN A 7 7.30 1.21 -9.67
CA GLN A 7 6.52 0.00 -9.44
C GLN A 7 7.41 -1.09 -8.87
N PHE A 8 6.86 -1.83 -7.90
CA PHE A 8 7.56 -2.93 -7.24
C PHE A 8 6.66 -4.15 -7.25
N GLU A 9 7.27 -5.32 -7.29
CA GLU A 9 6.56 -6.58 -7.18
C GLU A 9 7.13 -7.40 -6.03
N PHE A 10 6.28 -7.81 -5.10
CA PHE A 10 6.69 -8.59 -3.94
C PHE A 10 5.92 -9.91 -3.90
N PRO A 11 6.59 -11.05 -4.13
CA PRO A 11 5.94 -12.35 -3.99
C PRO A 11 5.56 -12.60 -2.53
N LEU A 12 4.34 -13.10 -2.29
CA LEU A 12 3.84 -13.39 -0.95
C LEU A 12 3.15 -14.76 -0.96
N HIS A 13 3.28 -15.49 0.14
CA HIS A 13 2.67 -16.81 0.29
C HIS A 13 1.46 -16.71 1.20
N CYS A 14 0.31 -16.33 0.64
CA CYS A 14 -0.93 -16.18 1.40
C CYS A 14 -2.12 -16.21 0.44
N LEU A 15 -3.31 -16.33 0.99
CA LEU A 15 -4.54 -16.27 0.21
C LEU A 15 -4.89 -14.82 -0.12
N PRO A 16 -5.42 -14.55 -1.32
CA PRO A 16 -5.76 -13.18 -1.71
C PRO A 16 -6.78 -12.52 -0.79
N GLU A 17 -7.78 -13.24 -0.31
CA GLU A 17 -8.79 -12.68 0.59
C GLU A 17 -8.19 -12.26 1.93
N ILE A 18 -7.16 -12.96 2.41
CA ILE A 18 -6.47 -12.59 3.65
C ILE A 18 -5.59 -11.36 3.41
N LEU A 19 -4.82 -11.37 2.33
CA LEU A 19 -3.98 -10.23 1.99
C LEU A 19 -4.83 -8.97 1.80
N PHE A 20 -6.00 -9.12 1.16
CA PHE A 20 -6.86 -7.98 0.90
C PHE A 20 -7.32 -7.28 2.19
N GLU A 21 -7.55 -8.04 3.27
CA GLU A 21 -7.89 -7.44 4.56
C GLU A 21 -6.78 -6.55 5.08
N TYR A 22 -5.51 -6.91 4.83
CA TYR A 22 -4.36 -6.13 5.27
C TYR A 22 -4.13 -4.88 4.44
N ILE A 23 -4.61 -4.83 3.20
CA ILE A 23 -4.37 -3.66 2.33
C ILE A 23 -5.59 -2.77 2.19
N ALA A 24 -6.79 -3.24 2.54
CA ALA A 24 -8.04 -2.53 2.24
C ALA A 24 -8.80 -2.05 3.47
N THR A 25 -8.39 -2.43 4.67
CA THR A 25 -9.09 -2.02 5.89
C THR A 25 -8.16 -1.21 6.79
N ALA A 26 -8.76 -0.34 7.61
CA ALA A 26 -7.99 0.44 8.57
C ALA A 26 -7.25 -0.47 9.55
N GLU A 27 -7.94 -1.51 10.06
CA GLU A 27 -7.31 -2.47 10.97
C GLU A 27 -6.11 -3.16 10.34
N GLY A 28 -6.28 -3.63 9.10
CA GLY A 28 -5.21 -4.32 8.39
C GLY A 28 -4.02 -3.42 8.10
N LEU A 29 -4.27 -2.20 7.65
CA LEU A 29 -3.21 -1.24 7.36
C LEU A 29 -2.46 -0.82 8.63
N ALA A 30 -3.14 -0.81 9.79
CA ALA A 30 -2.49 -0.49 11.06
C ALA A 30 -1.52 -1.59 11.52
N GLU A 31 -1.56 -2.76 10.93
CA GLU A 31 -0.67 -3.85 11.29
C GLU A 31 0.71 -3.73 10.66
N TRP A 32 0.83 -3.07 9.52
CA TRP A 32 2.11 -3.04 8.79
C TRP A 32 2.44 -1.71 8.14
N PHE A 33 1.45 -0.93 7.74
CA PHE A 33 1.66 0.28 6.93
C PHE A 33 1.88 1.52 7.80
N ALA A 34 1.13 1.64 8.88
CA ALA A 34 1.22 2.78 9.79
C ALA A 34 0.94 2.30 11.21
N ASP A 35 1.29 3.12 12.20
CA ASP A 35 1.07 2.76 13.60
C ASP A 35 -0.40 2.86 13.98
N GLU A 36 -1.08 3.90 13.48
CA GLU A 36 -2.51 4.07 13.70
C GLU A 36 -3.18 4.41 12.38
N VAL A 37 -4.34 3.78 12.14
CA VAL A 37 -5.15 4.04 10.95
C VAL A 37 -6.60 4.11 11.37
N THR A 38 -7.29 5.18 10.97
CA THR A 38 -8.74 5.29 11.14
C THR A 38 -9.36 5.60 9.79
N GLU A 39 -10.63 5.25 9.63
CA GLU A 39 -11.33 5.52 8.37
C GLU A 39 -12.69 6.15 8.63
N LYS A 40 -13.12 7.02 7.72
CA LYS A 40 -14.43 7.63 7.73
C LYS A 40 -14.87 7.75 6.27
N GLY A 41 -15.76 6.84 5.85
CA GLY A 41 -16.10 6.74 4.43
C GLY A 41 -14.86 6.34 3.63
N ASP A 42 -14.55 7.10 2.60
CA ASP A 42 -13.38 6.85 1.78
C ASP A 42 -12.12 7.57 2.29
N ASP A 43 -12.24 8.31 3.38
CA ASP A 43 -11.10 9.04 3.94
C ASP A 43 -10.39 8.18 4.98
N PHE A 44 -9.09 7.98 4.78
CA PHE A 44 -8.24 7.23 5.70
C PHE A 44 -7.24 8.19 6.33
N TYR A 45 -7.02 8.03 7.63
CA TYR A 45 -6.11 8.88 8.40
C TYR A 45 -5.03 7.99 9.00
N PHE A 46 -3.79 8.28 8.63
CA PHE A 46 -2.62 7.50 9.03
C PHE A 46 -1.73 8.33 9.94
N SER A 47 -1.16 7.69 10.97
CA SER A 47 -0.13 8.35 11.77
C SER A 47 0.97 7.37 12.13
N TRP A 48 2.18 7.91 12.30
CA TRP A 48 3.39 7.17 12.65
C TRP A 48 4.01 7.78 13.89
N ASN A 49 4.38 6.90 14.84
CA ASN A 49 5.08 7.31 16.08
C ASN A 49 4.37 8.41 16.87
N GLY A 50 3.04 8.36 16.91
CA GLY A 50 2.26 9.36 17.61
C GLY A 50 2.27 10.74 16.96
N GLY A 51 2.76 10.84 15.73
CA GLY A 51 2.81 12.10 14.99
C GLY A 51 1.47 12.55 14.44
N PRO A 52 1.47 13.60 13.60
CA PRO A 52 0.23 14.12 13.03
C PRO A 52 -0.43 13.11 12.09
N LYS A 53 -1.75 13.23 11.98
CA LYS A 53 -2.50 12.38 11.07
C LYS A 53 -2.36 12.90 9.64
N GLU A 54 -2.10 11.96 8.73
CA GLU A 54 -2.03 12.26 7.30
C GLU A 54 -3.20 11.59 6.60
N LYS A 55 -3.93 12.37 5.85
CA LYS A 55 -5.16 11.90 5.20
C LYS A 55 -4.87 11.42 3.78
N ALA A 56 -5.48 10.28 3.42
CA ALA A 56 -5.51 9.80 2.05
C ALA A 56 -6.93 9.39 1.73
N THR A 57 -7.34 9.61 0.48
CA THR A 57 -8.67 9.23 0.02
C THR A 57 -8.59 7.97 -0.81
N LEU A 58 -9.44 7.00 -0.49
CA LEU A 58 -9.56 5.77 -1.26
C LEU A 58 -10.26 6.12 -2.57
N THR A 59 -9.54 6.02 -3.69
CA THR A 59 -10.06 6.41 -5.01
C THR A 59 -10.40 5.22 -5.89
N ARG A 60 -9.94 4.03 -5.53
CA ARG A 60 -10.23 2.80 -6.27
C ARG A 60 -10.29 1.64 -5.31
N TYR A 61 -11.30 0.80 -5.46
CA TYR A 61 -11.50 -0.35 -4.60
C TYR A 61 -12.06 -1.50 -5.43
N LYS A 62 -11.28 -2.57 -5.58
CA LYS A 62 -11.71 -3.80 -6.24
C LYS A 62 -11.52 -4.94 -5.26
N VAL A 63 -12.62 -5.58 -4.86
CA VAL A 63 -12.61 -6.65 -3.87
C VAL A 63 -11.60 -7.72 -4.21
N GLU A 64 -10.75 -8.08 -3.25
CA GLU A 64 -9.73 -9.11 -3.35
C GLU A 64 -8.69 -8.85 -4.46
N GLN A 65 -8.65 -7.63 -4.98
CA GLN A 65 -7.74 -7.30 -6.06
C GLN A 65 -6.88 -6.07 -5.79
N SER A 66 -7.49 -4.89 -5.59
CA SER A 66 -6.68 -3.68 -5.48
C SER A 66 -7.35 -2.55 -4.73
N VAL A 67 -6.51 -1.68 -4.15
CA VAL A 67 -6.92 -0.41 -3.56
C VAL A 67 -5.96 0.66 -4.04
N ARG A 68 -6.49 1.85 -4.27
CA ARG A 68 -5.70 3.02 -4.66
C ARG A 68 -6.04 4.18 -3.74
N PHE A 69 -5.01 4.84 -3.23
CA PHE A 69 -5.16 5.99 -2.34
C PHE A 69 -4.47 7.21 -2.93
N ARG A 70 -5.05 8.36 -2.66
CA ARG A 70 -4.42 9.65 -3.00
C ARG A 70 -4.22 10.45 -1.73
N TRP A 71 -2.98 10.83 -1.45
CA TRP A 71 -2.68 11.68 -0.30
C TRP A 71 -3.35 13.04 -0.45
N GLU A 72 -3.72 13.66 0.66
CA GLU A 72 -4.34 14.99 0.65
C GLU A 72 -3.46 16.01 -0.09
N GLU A 73 -2.14 15.96 0.14
CA GLU A 73 -1.21 16.86 -0.54
C GLU A 73 -1.19 16.68 -2.05
N ASP A 74 -1.65 15.55 -2.55
CA ASP A 74 -1.68 15.24 -3.97
C ASP A 74 -3.07 15.45 -4.62
N GLU A 75 -4.01 16.04 -3.89
CA GLU A 75 -5.33 16.34 -4.45
C GLU A 75 -5.21 17.21 -5.69
N GLY A 76 -5.99 16.86 -6.72
CA GLY A 76 -5.95 17.59 -7.98
C GLY A 76 -4.79 17.21 -8.89
N THR A 77 -3.93 16.28 -8.45
CA THR A 77 -2.82 15.79 -9.27
C THR A 77 -3.13 14.38 -9.78
N LYS A 78 -2.21 13.82 -10.55
CA LYS A 78 -2.30 12.45 -11.04
C LYS A 78 -1.61 11.45 -10.11
N TYR A 79 -1.04 11.90 -9.00
CA TYR A 79 -0.25 11.06 -8.10
C TYR A 79 -1.12 10.28 -7.13
N PHE A 80 -0.68 9.05 -6.83
CA PHE A 80 -1.40 8.12 -5.96
C PHE A 80 -0.43 7.03 -5.51
N PHE A 81 -0.86 6.16 -4.59
CA PHE A 81 -0.21 4.87 -4.43
C PHE A 81 -1.26 3.78 -4.54
N GLU A 82 -0.87 2.65 -5.09
CA GLU A 82 -1.78 1.55 -5.35
C GLU A 82 -1.18 0.23 -4.90
N LEU A 83 -2.02 -0.57 -4.27
CA LEU A 83 -1.67 -1.91 -3.82
C LEU A 83 -2.53 -2.87 -4.62
N ASN A 84 -1.89 -3.70 -5.45
CA ASN A 84 -2.59 -4.56 -6.40
C ASN A 84 -2.15 -6.01 -6.23
N ILE A 85 -3.10 -6.89 -5.97
CA ILE A 85 -2.85 -8.33 -5.84
C ILE A 85 -2.89 -8.96 -7.23
N VAL A 86 -1.81 -9.65 -7.60
CA VAL A 86 -1.70 -10.33 -8.88
C VAL A 86 -1.45 -11.81 -8.63
N ILE A 87 -2.20 -12.64 -9.33
CA ILE A 87 -2.04 -14.11 -9.27
C ILE A 87 -1.64 -14.58 -10.64
N ASP A 88 -0.51 -15.30 -10.72
CA ASP A 88 -0.04 -15.88 -11.96
C ASP A 88 -0.99 -17.01 -12.38
N GLU A 89 -1.50 -16.96 -13.61
CA GLU A 89 -2.47 -17.91 -14.10
C GLU A 89 -1.90 -19.33 -14.24
N ILE A 90 -0.61 -19.44 -14.45
CA ILE A 90 0.04 -20.74 -14.67
C ILE A 90 0.47 -21.38 -13.36
N THR A 91 1.16 -20.61 -12.49
CA THR A 91 1.74 -21.14 -11.25
C THR A 91 0.86 -20.95 -10.04
N ASN A 92 -0.14 -20.07 -10.12
CA ASN A 92 -0.96 -19.62 -8.98
C ASN A 92 -0.16 -18.89 -7.91
N ASP A 93 1.05 -18.44 -8.23
CA ASP A 93 1.84 -17.63 -7.31
C ASP A 93 1.21 -16.26 -7.17
N LEU A 94 1.13 -15.77 -5.93
CA LEU A 94 0.57 -14.48 -5.62
C LEU A 94 1.70 -13.47 -5.42
N SER A 95 1.52 -12.26 -5.94
CA SER A 95 2.41 -11.15 -5.63
C SER A 95 1.59 -9.90 -5.36
N LEU A 96 2.17 -9.01 -4.54
CA LEU A 96 1.61 -7.69 -4.30
C LEU A 96 2.41 -6.70 -5.13
N ASN A 97 1.74 -6.07 -6.08
CA ASN A 97 2.36 -5.05 -6.94
C ASN A 97 2.03 -3.69 -6.37
N ILE A 98 3.05 -2.89 -6.14
CA ILE A 98 2.91 -1.56 -5.55
C ILE A 98 3.28 -0.52 -6.60
N THR A 99 2.40 0.47 -6.80
CA THR A 99 2.67 1.62 -7.64
C THR A 99 2.73 2.85 -6.74
N ASP A 100 3.76 3.65 -6.88
CA ASP A 100 3.93 4.87 -6.10
C ASP A 100 4.61 5.92 -6.97
N PHE A 101 4.72 7.13 -6.46
CA PHE A 101 5.38 8.25 -7.13
C PHE A 101 6.34 8.89 -6.16
N CYS A 102 7.50 9.28 -6.64
CA CYS A 102 8.51 9.96 -5.81
C CYS A 102 9.24 11.02 -6.62
N GLU A 103 9.96 11.88 -5.92
CA GLU A 103 10.79 12.87 -6.59
C GLU A 103 11.94 12.16 -7.31
N ALA A 104 12.38 12.74 -8.43
CA ALA A 104 13.52 12.20 -9.17
C ALA A 104 14.75 12.20 -8.27
N GLY A 105 15.43 11.05 -8.22
CA GLY A 105 16.58 10.87 -7.34
C GLY A 105 16.27 10.16 -6.04
N ASP A 106 14.97 10.02 -5.68
CA ASP A 106 14.55 9.36 -4.44
C ASP A 106 14.09 7.93 -4.66
N GLU A 107 14.31 7.37 -5.85
CA GLU A 107 13.80 6.05 -6.20
C GLU A 107 14.33 4.94 -5.30
N GLU A 108 15.62 4.93 -5.00
CA GLU A 108 16.21 3.90 -4.15
C GLU A 108 15.68 3.99 -2.71
N GLU A 109 15.56 5.20 -2.20
CA GLU A 109 15.06 5.46 -0.87
C GLU A 109 13.59 5.01 -0.73
N THR A 110 12.79 5.29 -1.75
CA THR A 110 11.38 4.89 -1.79
C THR A 110 11.25 3.38 -1.89
N GLN A 111 12.12 2.72 -2.67
CA GLN A 111 12.13 1.27 -2.74
C GLN A 111 12.45 0.65 -1.39
N GLN A 112 13.45 1.18 -0.68
CA GLN A 112 13.83 0.69 0.64
C GLN A 112 12.68 0.88 1.63
N TYR A 113 11.99 2.00 1.55
CA TYR A 113 10.82 2.27 2.37
C TYR A 113 9.76 1.19 2.20
N TRP A 114 9.41 0.85 0.97
CA TRP A 114 8.42 -0.19 0.70
C TRP A 114 8.91 -1.58 1.08
N GLU A 115 10.18 -1.88 0.85
CA GLU A 115 10.77 -3.15 1.26
C GLU A 115 10.64 -3.37 2.77
N ASN A 116 10.90 -2.34 3.54
CA ASN A 116 10.76 -2.41 5.00
C ASN A 116 9.31 -2.65 5.42
N LEU A 117 8.37 -1.96 4.77
CA LEU A 117 6.95 -2.16 5.04
C LEU A 117 6.50 -3.58 4.70
N ILE A 118 6.97 -4.12 3.58
CA ILE A 118 6.62 -5.47 3.15
C ILE A 118 7.18 -6.52 4.12
N GLU A 119 8.37 -6.30 4.66
CA GLU A 119 8.91 -7.22 5.68
C GLU A 119 7.98 -7.28 6.91
N ASN A 120 7.45 -6.13 7.34
CA ASN A 120 6.47 -6.09 8.42
C ASN A 120 5.19 -6.84 8.04
N LEU A 121 4.72 -6.66 6.82
CA LEU A 121 3.54 -7.35 6.32
C LEU A 121 3.74 -8.87 6.33
N LYS A 122 4.91 -9.34 5.87
CA LYS A 122 5.23 -10.76 5.86
C LYS A 122 5.17 -11.36 7.26
N ILE A 123 5.68 -10.65 8.25
CA ILE A 123 5.65 -11.08 9.64
C ILE A 123 4.20 -11.24 10.12
N LYS A 124 3.36 -10.26 9.82
CA LYS A 124 1.95 -10.27 10.23
C LYS A 124 1.16 -11.37 9.53
N LEU A 125 1.46 -11.64 8.27
CA LEU A 125 0.82 -12.71 7.52
C LEU A 125 1.31 -14.11 7.94
N GLY A 126 2.43 -14.19 8.64
CA GLY A 126 3.07 -15.47 8.89
C GLY A 126 3.68 -16.08 7.63
N ALA A 127 3.87 -15.27 6.60
CA ALA A 127 4.40 -15.69 5.31
C ALA A 127 5.89 -15.34 5.27
N ALA A 128 6.71 -16.30 5.52
CA ALA A 128 8.16 -16.10 5.48
C ALA A 128 8.67 -16.04 4.03
#